data_e6feacba7bbda4625273db53eac92b16
#
_entry.id   e6feacba7bbda4625273db53eac92b16
#
_cell.length_a   1.000
_cell.length_b   1.000
_cell.length_c   1.000
_cell.angle_alpha   90.00
_cell.angle_beta   90.00
_cell.angle_gamma   90.00
#
_symmetry.space_group_name_H-M   'P 1'
#
loop_
_entity.id
_entity.type
_entity.pdbx_description
1 polymer ?
#
loop_
_entity_poly.entity_id
_entity_poly.type
_entity_poly.pdbx_seq_one_letter_code
_entity_poly.pdbx_strand_id
1 'polypeptide(L)'
;LDGTWSRSRGMCCCPAHDDRTPSLSVTIGVRAILFHCFAGCSNEAVLASLDRIGVKAAELFDGRGEPIAARTRDDVVNQNALMLWRAASALTDGPAQTYLAGRQIRISSPDLRYHARTPLGPKGSVRFLPAMLAAVRNDEGILALHRTFLEPKTFRLARFDGPKRALGSLGSGAVRLAMPRGGRLGLAEGIESALSAQQLFGIPCWATLGNERFGLVTIPESVRELHLFIDHDAGGNLAEERARETYHCDG
;
A
#
# COMPACT_ATOMS: atom_id res chain seq x y z
N LEU A 1 -24.69 15.83 3.66
CA LEU A 1 -24.57 14.88 2.55
C LEU A 1 -25.22 13.57 2.97
N ASP A 2 -26.19 13.09 2.20
CA ASP A 2 -26.82 11.79 2.45
C ASP A 2 -25.80 10.67 2.22
N GLY A 3 -25.63 9.79 3.22
CA GLY A 3 -24.64 8.75 3.12
C GLY A 3 -24.62 7.79 4.31
N THR A 4 -23.79 6.74 4.17
CA THR A 4 -23.53 5.75 5.22
C THR A 4 -22.18 6.01 5.87
N TRP A 5 -22.15 6.03 7.19
CA TRP A 5 -20.99 6.37 7.98
C TRP A 5 -20.59 5.25 8.93
N SER A 6 -19.29 5.03 9.05
CA SER A 6 -18.69 4.06 9.95
C SER A 6 -17.46 4.72 10.60
N ARG A 7 -17.53 5.02 11.91
CA ARG A 7 -16.48 5.65 12.73
C ARG A 7 -15.66 6.76 12.03
N SER A 8 -14.71 6.42 11.18
CA SER A 8 -13.77 7.35 10.53
C SER A 8 -13.90 7.39 9.00
N ARG A 9 -14.88 6.69 8.43
CA ARG A 9 -15.08 6.61 6.98
C ARG A 9 -16.54 6.61 6.62
N GLY A 10 -16.89 7.29 5.51
CA GLY A 10 -18.23 7.30 4.96
C GLY A 10 -18.24 7.23 3.44
N MET A 11 -19.40 6.87 2.91
CA MET A 11 -19.75 7.00 1.50
C MET A 11 -20.99 7.85 1.41
N CYS A 12 -20.97 8.93 0.64
CA CYS A 12 -22.09 9.84 0.46
C CYS A 12 -22.19 10.28 -1.01
N CYS A 13 -23.32 10.92 -1.36
CA CYS A 13 -23.47 11.55 -2.65
C CYS A 13 -22.47 12.71 -2.81
N CYS A 14 -21.84 12.80 -3.97
CA CYS A 14 -20.84 13.82 -4.27
C CYS A 14 -21.53 15.16 -4.58
N PRO A 15 -21.18 16.26 -3.91
CA PRO A 15 -21.79 17.56 -4.16
C PRO A 15 -21.27 18.24 -5.45
N ALA A 16 -20.25 17.66 -6.09
CA ALA A 16 -19.60 18.25 -7.25
C ALA A 16 -20.24 17.82 -8.60
N HIS A 17 -21.16 16.87 -8.59
CA HIS A 17 -21.95 16.45 -9.76
C HIS A 17 -23.35 16.00 -9.32
N ASP A 18 -24.27 15.80 -10.28
CA ASP A 18 -25.60 15.23 -9.99
C ASP A 18 -25.46 13.76 -9.63
N ASP A 19 -25.40 13.49 -8.31
CA ASP A 19 -25.12 12.17 -7.75
C ASP A 19 -26.35 11.63 -7.02
N ARG A 20 -26.87 10.52 -7.52
CA ARG A 20 -28.03 9.80 -6.94
C ARG A 20 -27.62 8.51 -6.24
N THR A 21 -26.34 8.12 -6.36
CA THR A 21 -25.80 6.90 -5.75
C THR A 21 -24.47 7.26 -5.10
N PRO A 22 -24.29 7.05 -3.79
CA PRO A 22 -23.09 7.47 -3.08
C PRO A 22 -21.79 7.13 -3.78
N SER A 23 -21.11 8.14 -4.31
CA SER A 23 -19.85 8.02 -5.06
C SER A 23 -18.67 8.73 -4.40
N LEU A 24 -18.91 9.54 -3.36
CA LEU A 24 -17.87 10.24 -2.64
C LEU A 24 -17.45 9.46 -1.38
N SER A 25 -16.24 8.96 -1.38
CA SER A 25 -15.61 8.44 -0.16
C SER A 25 -15.06 9.60 0.67
N VAL A 26 -15.43 9.63 1.94
CA VAL A 26 -14.92 10.59 2.93
C VAL A 26 -14.21 9.79 4.01
N THR A 27 -12.98 10.16 4.32
CA THR A 27 -12.19 9.49 5.36
C THR A 27 -11.55 10.53 6.28
N ILE A 28 -11.72 10.36 7.59
CA ILE A 28 -11.03 11.20 8.57
C ILE A 28 -9.57 10.75 8.62
N GLY A 29 -8.69 11.57 8.07
CA GLY A 29 -7.23 11.39 8.15
C GLY A 29 -6.66 11.99 9.44
N VAL A 30 -5.34 11.87 9.62
CA VAL A 30 -4.65 12.36 10.83
C VAL A 30 -4.65 13.90 10.91
N ARG A 31 -4.51 14.58 9.77
CA ARG A 31 -4.39 16.05 9.67
C ARG A 31 -5.51 16.70 8.86
N ALA A 32 -6.32 15.91 8.16
CA ALA A 32 -7.33 16.41 7.24
C ALA A 32 -8.41 15.38 6.98
N ILE A 33 -9.57 15.85 6.51
CA ILE A 33 -10.58 14.98 5.92
C ILE A 33 -10.18 14.73 4.46
N LEU A 34 -10.11 13.47 4.06
CA LEU A 34 -9.75 13.03 2.72
C LEU A 34 -11.01 12.71 1.93
N PHE A 35 -11.05 13.19 0.69
CA PHE A 35 -12.16 12.97 -0.23
C PHE A 35 -11.67 12.20 -1.45
N HIS A 36 -12.48 11.27 -1.94
CA HIS A 36 -12.25 10.60 -3.22
C HIS A 36 -13.58 10.33 -3.90
N CYS A 37 -13.83 10.98 -5.02
CA CYS A 37 -15.01 10.76 -5.85
C CYS A 37 -14.74 9.66 -6.88
N PHE A 38 -15.46 8.54 -6.78
CA PHE A 38 -15.33 7.42 -7.72
C PHE A 38 -15.92 7.72 -9.10
N ALA A 39 -16.71 8.81 -9.26
CA ALA A 39 -17.18 9.31 -10.52
C ALA A 39 -16.18 10.25 -11.23
N GLY A 40 -14.99 10.52 -10.62
CA GLY A 40 -13.90 11.25 -11.26
C GLY A 40 -13.86 12.76 -11.01
N CYS A 41 -14.62 13.31 -10.08
CA CYS A 41 -14.48 14.71 -9.69
C CYS A 41 -13.13 14.98 -9.04
N SER A 42 -12.48 16.09 -9.37
CA SER A 42 -11.26 16.51 -8.71
C SER A 42 -11.52 16.96 -7.26
N ASN A 43 -10.50 16.89 -6.41
CA ASN A 43 -10.62 17.34 -5.02
C ASN A 43 -10.99 18.83 -4.93
N GLU A 44 -10.47 19.67 -5.85
CA GLU A 44 -10.81 21.08 -5.91
C GLU A 44 -12.31 21.29 -6.20
N ALA A 45 -12.86 20.51 -7.14
CA ALA A 45 -14.30 20.56 -7.48
C ALA A 45 -15.17 20.14 -6.29
N VAL A 46 -14.74 19.09 -5.56
CA VAL A 46 -15.43 18.64 -4.34
C VAL A 46 -15.38 19.72 -3.25
N LEU A 47 -14.21 20.30 -2.98
CA LEU A 47 -14.03 21.35 -1.96
C LEU A 47 -14.82 22.60 -2.32
N ALA A 48 -14.79 23.06 -3.57
CA ALA A 48 -15.59 24.21 -4.04
C ALA A 48 -17.10 23.96 -3.90
N SER A 49 -17.53 22.72 -4.04
CA SER A 49 -18.94 22.36 -3.87
C SER A 49 -19.35 22.24 -2.42
N LEU A 50 -18.44 21.80 -1.55
CA LEU A 50 -18.64 21.80 -0.09
C LEU A 50 -18.74 23.24 0.44
N ASP A 51 -17.90 24.16 -0.04
CA ASP A 51 -17.96 25.57 0.34
C ASP A 51 -19.31 26.22 -0.02
N ARG A 52 -19.88 25.88 -1.18
CA ARG A 52 -21.23 26.34 -1.61
C ARG A 52 -22.36 25.88 -0.68
N ILE A 53 -22.22 24.76 -0.01
CA ILE A 53 -23.19 24.24 0.96
C ILE A 53 -22.82 24.59 2.41
N GLY A 54 -21.86 25.51 2.60
CA GLY A 54 -21.51 26.08 3.91
C GLY A 54 -20.43 25.32 4.68
N VAL A 55 -19.79 24.29 4.10
CA VAL A 55 -18.67 23.58 4.73
C VAL A 55 -17.36 24.21 4.26
N LYS A 56 -16.74 25.01 5.10
CA LYS A 56 -15.51 25.74 4.77
C LYS A 56 -14.28 24.83 4.77
N ALA A 57 -13.41 24.99 3.79
CA ALA A 57 -12.16 24.23 3.70
C ALA A 57 -11.32 24.33 5.00
N ALA A 58 -11.30 25.50 5.65
CA ALA A 58 -10.62 25.69 6.93
C ALA A 58 -11.15 24.79 8.06
N GLU A 59 -12.43 24.43 8.05
CA GLU A 59 -13.04 23.55 9.03
C GLU A 59 -12.66 22.08 8.80
N LEU A 60 -12.30 21.74 7.56
CA LEU A 60 -11.88 20.40 7.16
C LEU A 60 -10.40 20.14 7.48
N PHE A 61 -9.63 21.21 7.67
CA PHE A 61 -8.17 21.18 7.91
C PHE A 61 -7.78 21.86 9.23
N ASP A 62 -8.75 22.18 10.06
CA ASP A 62 -8.49 22.82 11.33
C ASP A 62 -7.63 21.88 12.22
N GLY A 63 -6.36 22.21 12.37
CA GLY A 63 -5.38 21.49 13.17
C GLY A 63 -5.61 21.60 14.69
N ARG A 64 -6.80 21.96 15.16
CA ARG A 64 -7.18 22.00 16.58
C ARG A 64 -7.76 20.67 17.10
N GLY A 65 -7.93 19.67 16.23
CA GLY A 65 -8.00 18.30 16.71
C GLY A 65 -6.70 18.01 17.45
N GLU A 66 -6.77 17.65 18.74
CA GLU A 66 -5.64 16.97 19.38
C GLU A 66 -5.08 16.00 18.34
N PRO A 67 -3.72 15.91 18.14
CA PRO A 67 -3.17 14.90 17.29
C PRO A 67 -3.87 13.63 17.76
N ILE A 68 -4.78 13.09 16.93
CA ILE A 68 -5.29 11.75 17.18
C ILE A 68 -4.01 10.99 17.19
N ALA A 69 -3.54 10.72 18.42
CA ALA A 69 -2.25 10.08 18.71
C ALA A 69 -2.17 9.04 17.64
N ALA A 70 -1.15 9.10 16.80
CA ALA A 70 -1.10 8.35 15.56
C ALA A 70 -1.66 7.01 15.94
N ARG A 71 -2.94 6.77 15.58
CA ARG A 71 -3.58 5.53 16.00
C ARG A 71 -2.69 4.56 15.31
N THR A 72 -1.84 3.95 16.09
CA THR A 72 -1.17 2.74 15.69
C THR A 72 -2.27 1.99 15.02
N ARG A 73 -2.28 2.00 13.66
CA ARG A 73 -3.32 1.29 12.91
C ARG A 73 -3.18 -0.07 13.49
N ASP A 74 -4.15 -0.49 14.32
CA ASP A 74 -4.07 -1.73 15.04
C ASP A 74 -3.61 -2.75 14.01
N ASP A 75 -2.43 -3.35 14.22
CA ASP A 75 -1.81 -4.27 13.29
C ASP A 75 -2.65 -5.56 13.32
N VAL A 76 -3.83 -5.47 12.67
CA VAL A 76 -4.82 -6.51 12.67
C VAL A 76 -4.45 -7.54 11.61
N VAL A 77 -4.12 -8.72 12.07
CA VAL A 77 -3.82 -9.87 11.23
C VAL A 77 -5.05 -10.27 10.40
N ASN A 78 -4.90 -10.28 9.08
CA ASN A 78 -5.96 -10.73 8.18
C ASN A 78 -5.93 -12.26 8.03
N GLN A 79 -6.92 -12.96 8.58
CA GLN A 79 -7.00 -14.43 8.57
C GLN A 79 -7.08 -15.00 7.14
N ASN A 80 -7.79 -14.32 6.22
CA ASN A 80 -7.85 -14.74 4.81
C ASN A 80 -6.49 -14.61 4.12
N ALA A 81 -5.71 -13.60 4.48
CA ALA A 81 -4.35 -13.45 4.00
C ALA A 81 -3.47 -14.62 4.49
N LEU A 82 -3.55 -14.98 5.77
CA LEU A 82 -2.80 -16.11 6.32
C LEU A 82 -3.18 -17.44 5.65
N MET A 83 -4.47 -17.70 5.45
CA MET A 83 -4.92 -18.91 4.75
C MET A 83 -4.38 -18.96 3.32
N LEU A 84 -4.47 -17.86 2.59
CA LEU A 84 -3.98 -17.78 1.22
C LEU A 84 -2.45 -17.94 1.15
N TRP A 85 -1.73 -17.36 2.11
CA TRP A 85 -0.28 -17.52 2.22
C TRP A 85 0.14 -18.96 2.45
N ARG A 86 -0.55 -19.67 3.34
CA ARG A 86 -0.29 -21.10 3.64
C ARG A 86 -0.55 -22.00 2.43
N ALA A 87 -1.55 -21.67 1.61
CA ALA A 87 -1.92 -22.41 0.41
C ALA A 87 -0.99 -22.12 -0.79
N ALA A 88 -0.17 -21.09 -0.71
CA ALA A 88 0.71 -20.69 -1.79
C ALA A 88 2.03 -21.48 -1.79
N SER A 89 2.56 -21.77 -2.98
CA SER A 89 3.86 -22.43 -3.18
C SER A 89 5.01 -21.42 -3.10
N ALA A 90 6.21 -21.92 -2.77
CA ALA A 90 7.42 -21.12 -2.86
C ALA A 90 7.62 -20.59 -4.29
N LEU A 91 8.34 -19.47 -4.39
CA LEU A 91 8.69 -18.88 -5.68
C LEU A 91 9.88 -19.65 -6.29
N THR A 92 9.61 -20.80 -6.85
CA THR A 92 10.57 -21.60 -7.61
C THR A 92 10.16 -21.59 -9.08
N ASP A 93 11.03 -21.96 -10.00
CA ASP A 93 10.87 -21.95 -11.46
C ASP A 93 9.43 -22.04 -12.00
N GLY A 94 8.68 -20.97 -11.85
CA GLY A 94 7.24 -20.94 -12.11
C GLY A 94 6.76 -19.57 -12.62
N PRO A 95 5.42 -19.38 -12.70
CA PRO A 95 4.81 -18.18 -13.27
C PRO A 95 5.28 -16.86 -12.66
N ALA A 96 5.44 -16.81 -11.35
CA ALA A 96 5.87 -15.59 -10.68
C ALA A 96 7.37 -15.33 -10.90
N GLN A 97 8.19 -16.36 -10.99
CA GLN A 97 9.59 -16.22 -11.38
C GLN A 97 9.70 -15.73 -12.83
N THR A 98 8.88 -16.25 -13.75
CA THR A 98 8.80 -15.77 -15.13
C THR A 98 8.42 -14.30 -15.20
N TYR A 99 7.47 -13.86 -14.36
CA TYR A 99 7.11 -12.45 -14.24
C TYR A 99 8.30 -11.58 -13.82
N LEU A 100 9.02 -11.98 -12.78
CA LEU A 100 10.21 -11.24 -12.30
C LEU A 100 11.34 -11.26 -13.32
N ALA A 101 11.61 -12.40 -13.96
CA ALA A 101 12.62 -12.53 -15.01
C ALA A 101 12.31 -11.61 -16.22
N GLY A 102 11.05 -11.47 -16.60
CA GLY A 102 10.60 -10.52 -17.62
C GLY A 102 10.86 -9.05 -17.27
N ARG A 103 11.17 -8.76 -16.00
CA ARG A 103 11.64 -7.45 -15.49
C ARG A 103 13.13 -7.43 -15.18
N GLN A 104 13.88 -8.44 -15.64
CA GLN A 104 15.31 -8.63 -15.39
C GLN A 104 15.67 -8.81 -13.89
N ILE A 105 14.72 -9.21 -13.08
CA ILE A 105 14.91 -9.51 -11.66
C ILE A 105 15.18 -11.02 -11.55
N ARG A 106 16.38 -11.37 -11.06
CA ARG A 106 16.86 -12.75 -10.93
C ARG A 106 16.96 -13.24 -9.49
N ILE A 107 16.83 -12.33 -8.54
CA ILE A 107 16.82 -12.65 -7.12
C ILE A 107 15.39 -12.98 -6.66
N SER A 108 15.30 -13.72 -5.57
CA SER A 108 14.03 -14.11 -4.94
C SER A 108 14.07 -13.84 -3.44
N SER A 109 12.92 -14.01 -2.80
CA SER A 109 12.77 -13.82 -1.36
C SER A 109 11.82 -14.88 -0.80
N PRO A 110 12.03 -15.37 0.45
CA PRO A 110 11.08 -16.26 1.13
C PRO A 110 9.74 -15.58 1.42
N ASP A 111 9.70 -14.25 1.40
CA ASP A 111 8.47 -13.45 1.57
C ASP A 111 7.70 -13.25 0.24
N LEU A 112 8.10 -13.99 -0.80
CA LEU A 112 7.37 -14.09 -2.05
C LEU A 112 6.91 -15.52 -2.29
N ARG A 113 5.65 -15.70 -2.70
CA ARG A 113 5.04 -16.98 -3.06
C ARG A 113 4.21 -16.86 -4.34
N TYR A 114 3.88 -18.00 -4.92
CA TYR A 114 2.96 -18.09 -6.04
C TYR A 114 1.67 -18.81 -5.64
N HIS A 115 0.54 -18.30 -6.11
CA HIS A 115 -0.75 -18.96 -5.94
C HIS A 115 -1.55 -18.94 -7.23
N ALA A 116 -1.91 -20.13 -7.75
CA ALA A 116 -2.51 -20.29 -9.08
C ALA A 116 -3.94 -19.75 -9.20
N ARG A 117 -4.69 -19.70 -8.10
CA ARG A 117 -6.12 -19.36 -8.05
C ARG A 117 -6.43 -18.34 -6.96
N THR A 118 -5.75 -17.21 -7.00
CA THR A 118 -5.93 -16.13 -6.03
C THR A 118 -7.28 -15.44 -6.24
N PRO A 119 -8.12 -15.29 -5.19
CA PRO A 119 -9.42 -14.67 -5.31
C PRO A 119 -9.30 -13.16 -5.61
N LEU A 120 -10.16 -12.68 -6.49
CA LEU A 120 -10.29 -11.28 -6.91
C LEU A 120 -11.75 -10.90 -7.05
N GLY A 121 -12.17 -9.82 -6.42
CA GLY A 121 -13.53 -9.29 -6.46
C GLY A 121 -14.29 -9.45 -5.15
N PRO A 122 -15.48 -8.83 -5.06
CA PRO A 122 -16.32 -8.90 -3.87
C PRO A 122 -16.99 -10.28 -3.73
N LYS A 123 -17.48 -10.57 -2.50
CA LYS A 123 -18.26 -11.76 -2.24
C LYS A 123 -19.49 -11.80 -3.19
N GLY A 124 -19.68 -12.93 -3.88
CA GLY A 124 -20.75 -13.13 -4.88
C GLY A 124 -20.30 -12.97 -6.34
N SER A 125 -19.17 -12.28 -6.63
CA SER A 125 -18.59 -12.17 -7.98
C SER A 125 -17.08 -12.39 -7.99
N VAL A 126 -16.61 -13.37 -7.22
CA VAL A 126 -15.17 -13.66 -7.10
C VAL A 126 -14.67 -14.34 -8.38
N ARG A 127 -13.63 -13.78 -8.98
CA ARG A 127 -12.82 -14.44 -10.02
C ARG A 127 -11.55 -15.01 -9.38
N PHE A 128 -10.94 -15.97 -10.05
CA PHE A 128 -9.69 -16.57 -9.59
C PHE A 128 -8.62 -16.40 -10.67
N LEU A 129 -7.51 -15.78 -10.32
CA LEU A 129 -6.38 -15.53 -11.21
C LEU A 129 -5.08 -15.95 -10.54
N PRO A 130 -4.06 -16.35 -11.31
CA PRO A 130 -2.73 -16.57 -10.76
C PRO A 130 -2.16 -15.24 -10.24
N ALA A 131 -1.43 -15.32 -9.14
CA ALA A 131 -0.77 -14.14 -8.58
C ALA A 131 0.54 -14.50 -7.89
N MET A 132 1.49 -13.57 -7.97
CA MET A 132 2.57 -13.49 -7.01
C MET A 132 2.02 -12.87 -5.72
N LEU A 133 2.25 -13.53 -4.61
CA LEU A 133 1.88 -13.07 -3.27
C LEU A 133 3.14 -12.62 -2.56
N ALA A 134 3.05 -11.46 -1.89
CA ALA A 134 4.10 -10.96 -1.02
C ALA A 134 3.57 -10.79 0.40
N ALA A 135 4.28 -11.31 1.37
CA ALA A 135 3.92 -11.19 2.77
C ALA A 135 4.23 -9.78 3.26
N VAL A 136 3.21 -9.08 3.73
CA VAL A 136 3.37 -7.82 4.46
C VAL A 136 3.45 -8.15 5.93
N ARG A 137 4.60 -7.89 6.54
CA ARG A 137 4.86 -8.26 7.93
C ARG A 137 5.49 -7.14 8.75
N ASN A 138 5.23 -7.20 10.03
CA ASN A 138 5.98 -6.53 11.10
C ASN A 138 6.81 -7.55 11.89
N ASP A 139 7.26 -7.21 13.09
CA ASP A 139 8.04 -8.10 13.95
C ASP A 139 7.19 -9.22 14.58
N GLU A 140 5.88 -9.03 14.67
CA GLU A 140 4.95 -10.02 15.22
C GLU A 140 4.53 -11.08 14.19
N GLY A 141 4.65 -10.78 12.88
CA GLY A 141 4.31 -11.73 11.82
C GLY A 141 3.68 -11.11 10.58
N ILE A 142 2.87 -11.92 9.89
CA ILE A 142 2.19 -11.50 8.67
C ILE A 142 0.88 -10.80 9.02
N LEU A 143 0.75 -9.54 8.63
CA LEU A 143 -0.46 -8.74 8.79
C LEU A 143 -1.41 -8.90 7.60
N ALA A 144 -0.85 -8.83 6.40
CA ALA A 144 -1.56 -8.77 5.15
C ALA A 144 -0.76 -9.43 4.02
N LEU A 145 -1.37 -9.54 2.85
CA LEU A 145 -0.68 -9.89 1.61
C LEU A 145 -0.81 -8.77 0.60
N HIS A 146 0.25 -8.56 -0.17
CA HIS A 146 0.16 -7.85 -1.44
C HIS A 146 0.07 -8.90 -2.56
N ARG A 147 -0.89 -8.72 -3.48
CA ARG A 147 -1.18 -9.65 -4.58
C ARG A 147 -0.90 -8.95 -5.90
N THR A 148 0.08 -9.46 -6.65
CA THR A 148 0.36 -9.04 -8.02
C THR A 148 -0.27 -10.06 -8.95
N PHE A 149 -1.42 -9.74 -9.54
CA PHE A 149 -2.15 -10.63 -10.42
C PHE A 149 -1.48 -10.75 -11.78
N LEU A 150 -1.40 -11.98 -12.29
CA LEU A 150 -0.73 -12.33 -13.54
C LEU A 150 -1.73 -12.83 -14.59
N GLU A 151 -1.41 -12.66 -15.85
CA GLU A 151 -2.15 -13.28 -16.95
C GLU A 151 -1.88 -14.81 -16.98
N PRO A 152 -2.91 -15.65 -17.07
CA PRO A 152 -2.73 -17.10 -16.95
C PRO A 152 -1.79 -17.75 -17.97
N LYS A 153 -1.67 -17.19 -19.18
CA LYS A 153 -0.88 -17.78 -20.27
C LYS A 153 0.50 -17.16 -20.43
N THR A 154 0.61 -15.85 -20.19
CA THR A 154 1.85 -15.10 -20.47
C THR A 154 2.64 -14.80 -19.21
N PHE A 155 2.03 -14.96 -18.04
CA PHE A 155 2.56 -14.60 -16.72
C PHE A 155 3.04 -13.14 -16.61
N ARG A 156 2.59 -12.28 -17.52
CA ARG A 156 2.77 -10.83 -17.42
C ARG A 156 1.78 -10.26 -16.43
N LEU A 157 1.97 -9.01 -16.03
CA LEU A 157 1.01 -8.30 -15.20
C LEU A 157 -0.37 -8.33 -15.86
N ALA A 158 -1.40 -8.70 -15.10
CA ALA A 158 -2.76 -8.81 -15.61
C ALA A 158 -3.30 -7.45 -16.07
N ARG A 159 -4.10 -7.45 -17.15
CA ARG A 159 -4.61 -6.24 -17.81
C ARG A 159 -6.00 -5.88 -17.32
N PHE A 160 -6.12 -5.40 -16.12
CA PHE A 160 -7.33 -4.79 -15.56
C PHE A 160 -6.92 -3.69 -14.58
N ASP A 161 -7.88 -2.84 -14.20
CA ASP A 161 -7.62 -1.75 -13.27
C ASP A 161 -7.17 -2.26 -11.90
N GLY A 162 -5.99 -1.80 -11.45
CA GLY A 162 -5.38 -2.18 -10.20
C GLY A 162 -5.02 -3.67 -10.08
N PRO A 163 -4.12 -4.21 -10.94
CA PRO A 163 -3.70 -5.61 -10.87
C PRO A 163 -2.78 -5.92 -9.67
N LYS A 164 -2.40 -4.90 -8.93
CA LYS A 164 -1.65 -5.00 -7.67
C LYS A 164 -2.54 -4.53 -6.53
N ARG A 165 -2.83 -5.41 -5.57
CA ARG A 165 -3.80 -5.13 -4.49
C ARG A 165 -3.40 -5.77 -3.18
N ALA A 166 -3.59 -5.03 -2.10
CA ALA A 166 -3.49 -5.57 -0.76
C ALA A 166 -4.70 -6.47 -0.42
N LEU A 167 -4.49 -7.42 0.47
CA LEU A 167 -5.49 -8.20 1.18
C LEU A 167 -5.21 -8.07 2.66
N GLY A 168 -5.99 -7.26 3.34
CA GLY A 168 -5.79 -6.85 4.73
C GLY A 168 -5.23 -5.42 4.85
N SER A 169 -5.12 -4.95 6.08
CA SER A 169 -4.47 -3.69 6.42
C SER A 169 -2.95 -3.88 6.42
N LEU A 170 -2.23 -2.94 5.81
CA LEU A 170 -0.77 -3.01 5.77
C LEU A 170 -0.12 -2.59 7.11
N GLY A 171 -0.85 -1.85 7.97
CA GLY A 171 -0.38 -1.43 9.29
C GLY A 171 1.00 -0.77 9.27
N SER A 172 1.85 -1.17 10.18
CA SER A 172 3.28 -0.81 10.26
C SER A 172 4.17 -1.75 9.41
N GLY A 173 3.57 -2.70 8.69
CA GLY A 173 4.29 -3.74 7.97
C GLY A 173 4.88 -3.28 6.64
N ALA A 174 5.87 -4.02 6.18
CA ALA A 174 6.46 -3.94 4.86
C ALA A 174 6.63 -5.33 4.24
N VAL A 175 6.89 -5.43 2.95
CA VAL A 175 7.39 -6.67 2.35
C VAL A 175 8.89 -6.73 2.61
N ARG A 176 9.30 -7.61 3.53
CA ARG A 176 10.69 -7.73 3.99
C ARG A 176 11.46 -8.71 3.12
N LEU A 177 11.89 -8.24 1.93
CA LEU A 177 12.49 -9.09 0.91
C LEU A 177 13.84 -9.68 1.30
N ALA A 178 14.56 -9.05 2.23
CA ALA A 178 15.77 -9.55 2.86
C ALA A 178 15.92 -8.97 4.27
N MET A 179 16.68 -9.65 5.12
CA MET A 179 17.01 -9.11 6.46
C MET A 179 18.07 -8.01 6.35
N PRO A 180 18.00 -6.95 7.21
CA PRO A 180 19.05 -5.95 7.29
C PRO A 180 20.42 -6.60 7.47
N ARG A 181 21.46 -6.06 6.82
CA ARG A 181 22.82 -6.60 6.87
C ARG A 181 23.84 -5.49 7.04
N GLY A 182 24.75 -5.66 7.98
CA GLY A 182 25.80 -4.68 8.27
C GLY A 182 25.26 -3.32 8.69
N GLY A 183 24.11 -3.30 9.38
CA GLY A 183 23.42 -2.06 9.79
C GLY A 183 22.73 -1.32 8.65
N ARG A 184 22.67 -1.89 7.43
CA ARG A 184 22.05 -1.23 6.25
C ARG A 184 20.73 -1.85 5.88
N LEU A 185 19.79 -1.01 5.46
CA LEU A 185 18.49 -1.38 4.91
C LEU A 185 18.08 -0.36 3.85
N GLY A 186 17.45 -0.83 2.79
CA GLY A 186 16.80 -0.01 1.78
C GLY A 186 15.29 -0.03 1.91
N LEU A 187 14.65 1.06 1.58
CA LEU A 187 13.21 1.16 1.35
C LEU A 187 12.93 1.54 -0.09
N ALA A 188 11.97 0.88 -0.72
CA ALA A 188 11.45 1.24 -2.03
C ALA A 188 9.93 1.17 -2.03
N GLU A 189 9.26 1.88 -2.94
CA GLU A 189 7.80 1.86 -3.01
C GLU A 189 7.26 0.48 -3.38
N GLY A 190 7.77 -0.09 -4.47
CA GLY A 190 7.27 -1.35 -5.03
C GLY A 190 8.18 -2.54 -4.77
N ILE A 191 7.60 -3.74 -4.86
CA ILE A 191 8.33 -5.01 -4.71
C ILE A 191 9.42 -5.14 -5.78
N GLU A 192 9.09 -4.81 -7.02
CA GLU A 192 10.01 -4.89 -8.14
C GLU A 192 11.16 -3.88 -7.99
N SER A 193 10.87 -2.65 -7.54
CA SER A 193 11.87 -1.62 -7.26
C SER A 193 12.81 -2.06 -6.14
N ALA A 194 12.26 -2.62 -5.05
CA ALA A 194 13.03 -3.11 -3.93
C ALA A 194 13.95 -4.30 -4.31
N LEU A 195 13.45 -5.26 -5.11
CA LEU A 195 14.27 -6.36 -5.62
C LEU A 195 15.35 -5.85 -6.59
N SER A 196 15.01 -4.90 -7.48
CA SER A 196 15.97 -4.31 -8.41
C SER A 196 17.07 -3.57 -7.65
N ALA A 197 16.72 -2.77 -6.64
CA ALA A 197 17.69 -2.08 -5.80
C ALA A 197 18.62 -3.07 -5.08
N GLN A 198 18.05 -4.13 -4.51
CA GLN A 198 18.85 -5.18 -3.88
C GLN A 198 19.79 -5.87 -4.87
N GLN A 199 19.33 -6.16 -6.08
CA GLN A 199 20.14 -6.82 -7.11
C GLN A 199 21.28 -5.91 -7.61
N LEU A 200 21.02 -4.63 -7.79
CA LEU A 200 21.98 -3.67 -8.36
C LEU A 200 23.00 -3.18 -7.33
N PHE A 201 22.56 -2.92 -6.10
CA PHE A 201 23.39 -2.27 -5.09
C PHE A 201 23.85 -3.20 -3.96
N GLY A 202 23.31 -4.44 -3.89
CA GLY A 202 23.65 -5.39 -2.84
C GLY A 202 23.14 -4.97 -1.43
N ILE A 203 22.21 -4.01 -1.36
CA ILE A 203 21.63 -3.52 -0.12
C ILE A 203 20.32 -4.29 0.13
N PRO A 204 20.14 -4.96 1.29
CA PRO A 204 18.85 -5.53 1.66
C PRO A 204 17.74 -4.50 1.54
N CYS A 205 16.64 -4.83 0.89
CA CYS A 205 15.61 -3.83 0.63
C CYS A 205 14.21 -4.35 0.97
N TRP A 206 13.37 -3.46 1.52
CA TRP A 206 11.96 -3.71 1.80
C TRP A 206 11.06 -2.87 0.90
N ALA A 207 9.88 -3.39 0.56
CA ALA A 207 8.88 -2.63 -0.17
C ALA A 207 7.82 -2.08 0.79
N THR A 208 7.61 -0.77 0.75
CA THR A 208 6.64 -0.04 1.57
C THR A 208 5.21 -0.19 1.06
N LEU A 209 5.03 -0.44 -0.26
CA LEU A 209 3.75 -0.55 -0.96
C LEU A 209 2.95 0.76 -1.04
N GLY A 210 3.65 1.85 -1.21
CA GLY A 210 3.11 3.19 -1.43
C GLY A 210 4.03 4.28 -0.87
N ASN A 211 4.06 5.43 -1.55
CA ASN A 211 4.86 6.58 -1.14
C ASN A 211 4.44 7.14 0.22
N GLU A 212 3.14 7.06 0.54
CA GLU A 212 2.58 7.49 1.82
C GLU A 212 3.05 6.63 2.99
N ARG A 213 3.69 5.48 2.72
CA ARG A 213 4.06 4.51 3.73
C ARG A 213 5.52 4.55 4.14
N PHE A 214 6.35 5.37 3.50
CA PHE A 214 7.77 5.46 3.84
C PHE A 214 8.03 5.86 5.30
N GLY A 215 7.14 6.63 5.93
CA GLY A 215 7.20 6.97 7.35
C GLY A 215 6.36 6.05 8.26
N LEU A 216 5.78 4.95 7.77
CA LEU A 216 4.89 4.08 8.57
C LEU A 216 5.50 2.71 8.88
N VAL A 217 6.59 2.35 8.22
CA VAL A 217 7.23 1.04 8.38
C VAL A 217 8.09 1.02 9.63
N THR A 218 7.94 -0.01 10.45
CA THR A 218 8.82 -0.20 11.61
C THR A 218 10.19 -0.67 11.16
N ILE A 219 11.22 0.15 11.40
CA ILE A 219 12.61 -0.15 11.08
C ILE A 219 13.30 -0.75 12.33
N PRO A 220 14.00 -1.88 12.21
CA PRO A 220 14.72 -2.47 13.32
C PRO A 220 15.82 -1.53 13.87
N GLU A 221 16.00 -1.50 15.18
CA GLU A 221 17.04 -0.71 15.86
C GLU A 221 18.47 -1.05 15.43
N SER A 222 18.68 -2.23 14.86
CA SER A 222 19.98 -2.64 14.32
C SER A 222 20.37 -1.91 13.04
N VAL A 223 19.43 -1.20 12.38
CA VAL A 223 19.69 -0.41 11.18
C VAL A 223 20.31 0.92 11.60
N ARG A 224 21.46 1.24 11.00
CA ARG A 224 22.20 2.49 11.20
C ARG A 224 22.21 3.37 9.97
N GLU A 225 21.97 2.77 8.82
CA GLU A 225 22.01 3.43 7.53
C GLU A 225 20.77 2.99 6.73
N LEU A 226 19.87 3.94 6.46
CA LEU A 226 18.64 3.73 5.71
C LEU A 226 18.79 4.35 4.32
N HIS A 227 18.69 3.51 3.27
CA HIS A 227 18.72 3.93 1.87
C HIS A 227 17.31 4.06 1.32
N LEU A 228 17.00 5.16 0.68
CA LEU A 228 15.69 5.39 0.04
C LEU A 228 15.84 5.24 -1.46
N PHE A 229 15.14 4.26 -2.02
CA PHE A 229 15.04 4.02 -3.47
C PHE A 229 13.69 4.54 -3.95
N ILE A 230 13.63 5.82 -4.22
CA ILE A 230 12.43 6.58 -4.58
C ILE A 230 12.39 6.85 -6.08
N ASP A 231 11.19 7.00 -6.63
CA ASP A 231 11.00 7.43 -8.00
C ASP A 231 11.31 8.93 -8.14
N HIS A 232 11.80 9.35 -9.29
CA HIS A 232 12.16 10.75 -9.54
C HIS A 232 10.93 11.57 -9.98
N ASP A 233 9.94 11.66 -9.07
CA ASP A 233 8.69 12.39 -9.26
C ASP A 233 8.21 13.05 -7.96
N ALA A 234 7.04 13.71 -8.01
CA ALA A 234 6.46 14.36 -6.84
C ALA A 234 6.11 13.37 -5.70
N GLY A 235 5.75 12.13 -6.05
CA GLY A 235 5.48 11.07 -5.07
C GLY A 235 6.75 10.63 -4.34
N GLY A 236 7.86 10.50 -5.07
CA GLY A 236 9.17 10.18 -4.51
C GLY A 236 9.69 11.27 -3.56
N ASN A 237 9.55 12.54 -3.93
CA ASN A 237 9.92 13.65 -3.06
C ASN A 237 9.13 13.61 -1.73
N LEU A 238 7.84 13.34 -1.80
CA LEU A 238 6.99 13.22 -0.61
C LEU A 238 7.35 11.98 0.24
N ALA A 239 7.76 10.89 -0.40
CA ALA A 239 8.25 9.69 0.28
C ALA A 239 9.54 9.97 1.07
N GLU A 240 10.47 10.72 0.46
CA GLU A 240 11.71 11.15 1.11
C GLU A 240 11.42 12.03 2.33
N GLU A 241 10.57 13.04 2.19
CA GLU A 241 10.18 13.93 3.28
C GLU A 241 9.62 13.14 4.47
N ARG A 242 8.68 12.24 4.22
CA ARG A 242 8.09 11.38 5.26
C ARG A 242 9.09 10.45 5.95
N ALA A 243 10.01 9.87 5.18
CA ALA A 243 11.05 9.03 5.74
C ALA A 243 11.98 9.84 6.63
N ARG A 244 12.40 11.01 6.20
CA ARG A 244 13.26 11.92 6.98
C ARG A 244 12.59 12.38 8.27
N GLU A 245 11.30 12.74 8.23
CA GLU A 245 10.53 13.14 9.41
C GLU A 245 10.43 12.02 10.45
N THR A 246 10.34 10.76 10.01
CA THR A 246 10.08 9.62 10.91
C THR A 246 11.37 8.97 11.41
N TYR A 247 12.37 8.81 10.54
CA TYR A 247 13.61 8.06 10.82
C TYR A 247 14.80 8.99 11.05
N HIS A 248 14.55 10.20 11.52
CA HIS A 248 15.62 11.12 11.86
C HIS A 248 16.43 10.52 13.02
N CYS A 249 17.70 10.23 12.77
CA CYS A 249 18.65 9.92 13.82
C CYS A 249 19.40 11.21 14.13
N ASP A 250 19.33 11.69 15.37
CA ASP A 250 20.25 12.66 15.88
C ASP A 250 21.65 12.02 15.86
N GLY A 251 22.46 12.41 14.86
CA GLY A 251 23.80 11.91 14.62
C GLY A 251 24.83 12.54 15.53
#